data_0f6eaa3675d525f4e8837a7c0aa7b54e
#
_entry.id   0f6eaa3675d525f4e8837a7c0aa7b54e
#
_cell.length_a   1.000
_cell.length_b   1.000
_cell.length_c   1.000
_cell.angle_alpha   90.00
_cell.angle_beta   90.00
_cell.angle_gamma   90.00
#
_symmetry.space_group_name_H-M   'P 1'
#
loop_
_entity.id
_entity.type
_entity.pdbx_description
1 polymer ?
#
loop_
_entity_poly.entity_id
_entity_poly.type
_entity_poly.pdbx_seq_one_letter_code
_entity_poly.pdbx_strand_id
1 'polypeptide(L)'
;VTVYHLSEAGRELKTVIETLGAWGVRWAFGEPREEELDAGLLIWRIHQRINRELLPDRRTVVEFDFSGPRGRRVWLLLEPREVSVCVTPPGFDADLIVHADLALFYRVWLGHIEYDAAIRCGSVQVEGLPALAKQLPRWFMWSPMARFVRERERALAPVSDAFGPDERRAG
;
A
#
# COMPACT_ATOMS: atom_id res chain seq x y z
N VAL A 1 -18.33 -23.02 1.77
CA VAL A 1 -17.48 -21.96 2.32
C VAL A 1 -18.08 -21.53 3.65
N THR A 2 -17.32 -21.62 4.75
CA THR A 2 -17.77 -21.15 6.07
C THR A 2 -17.61 -19.65 6.11
N VAL A 3 -18.68 -18.92 6.35
CA VAL A 3 -18.67 -17.44 6.49
C VAL A 3 -18.78 -17.11 7.97
N TYR A 4 -17.87 -16.28 8.47
CA TYR A 4 -17.90 -15.80 9.85
C TYR A 4 -18.48 -14.38 9.91
N HIS A 5 -19.39 -14.16 10.82
CA HIS A 5 -19.96 -12.85 11.11
C HIS A 5 -19.59 -12.41 12.52
N LEU A 6 -19.32 -11.12 12.68
CA LEU A 6 -19.10 -10.57 14.01
C LEU A 6 -20.42 -10.57 14.81
N SER A 7 -20.35 -11.04 16.05
CA SER A 7 -21.42 -10.82 17.03
C SER A 7 -21.58 -9.31 17.34
N GLU A 8 -22.61 -8.95 18.06
CA GLU A 8 -22.81 -7.55 18.52
C GLU A 8 -21.62 -7.06 19.36
N ALA A 9 -21.19 -7.85 20.34
CA ALA A 9 -20.01 -7.57 21.14
C ALA A 9 -18.74 -7.47 20.27
N GLY A 10 -18.58 -8.32 19.24
CA GLY A 10 -17.48 -8.23 18.29
C GLY A 10 -17.48 -6.94 17.47
N ARG A 11 -18.66 -6.40 17.14
CA ARG A 11 -18.77 -5.10 16.46
C ARG A 11 -18.41 -3.94 17.36
N GLU A 12 -18.73 -3.99 18.65
CA GLU A 12 -18.36 -2.98 19.64
C GLU A 12 -16.83 -2.91 19.83
N LEU A 13 -16.13 -4.04 19.77
CA LEU A 13 -14.67 -4.09 19.84
C LEU A 13 -13.98 -3.34 18.69
N LYS A 14 -14.68 -3.06 17.59
CA LYS A 14 -14.11 -2.32 16.46
C LYS A 14 -13.48 -1.00 16.90
N THR A 15 -14.19 -0.21 17.70
CA THR A 15 -13.69 1.09 18.19
C THR A 15 -12.43 0.93 19.04
N VAL A 16 -12.37 -0.11 19.89
CA VAL A 16 -11.20 -0.40 20.72
C VAL A 16 -9.99 -0.75 19.85
N ILE A 17 -10.18 -1.62 18.85
CA ILE A 17 -9.11 -1.99 17.90
C ILE A 17 -8.63 -0.79 17.09
N GLU A 18 -9.54 0.08 16.65
CA GLU A 18 -9.20 1.30 15.91
C GLU A 18 -8.40 2.27 16.78
N THR A 19 -8.81 2.48 18.02
CA THR A 19 -8.07 3.31 18.99
C THR A 19 -6.69 2.74 19.28
N LEU A 20 -6.59 1.42 19.46
CA LEU A 20 -5.31 0.72 19.65
C LEU A 20 -4.42 0.84 18.40
N GLY A 21 -4.99 0.75 17.22
CA GLY A 21 -4.26 0.96 15.95
C GLY A 21 -3.68 2.37 15.86
N ALA A 22 -4.46 3.40 16.17
CA ALA A 22 -4.00 4.79 16.20
C ALA A 22 -2.89 5.01 17.25
N TRP A 23 -3.05 4.42 18.44
CA TRP A 23 -2.04 4.44 19.49
C TRP A 23 -0.75 3.76 19.04
N GLY A 24 -0.88 2.57 18.42
CA GLY A 24 0.26 1.79 17.93
C GLY A 24 1.08 2.56 16.89
N VAL A 25 0.43 3.19 15.90
CA VAL A 25 1.11 4.02 14.90
C VAL A 25 1.81 5.22 15.53
N ARG A 26 1.25 5.76 16.60
CA ARG A 26 1.85 6.91 17.30
C ARG A 26 3.06 6.55 18.15
N TRP A 27 3.03 5.39 18.81
CA TRP A 27 3.95 5.08 19.91
C TRP A 27 4.77 3.80 19.73
N ALA A 28 4.29 2.83 18.94
CA ALA A 28 4.88 1.51 18.83
C ALA A 28 5.41 1.18 17.42
N PHE A 29 4.75 1.70 16.37
CA PHE A 29 5.16 1.40 14.99
C PHE A 29 5.94 2.56 14.41
N GLY A 30 7.25 2.36 14.26
CA GLY A 30 8.13 3.24 13.50
C GLY A 30 8.20 2.86 12.02
N GLU A 31 9.16 3.46 11.32
CA GLU A 31 9.51 3.00 9.98
C GLU A 31 10.09 1.57 10.06
N PRO A 32 9.80 0.71 9.05
CA PRO A 32 10.33 -0.64 9.02
C PRO A 32 11.86 -0.64 9.03
N ARG A 33 12.46 -1.43 9.90
CA ARG A 33 13.91 -1.62 9.91
C ARG A 33 14.31 -2.56 8.79
N GLU A 34 15.57 -2.50 8.35
CA GLU A 34 16.06 -3.31 7.24
C GLU A 34 15.87 -4.82 7.48
N GLU A 35 16.06 -5.28 8.71
CA GLU A 35 15.86 -6.67 9.07
C GLU A 35 14.38 -7.12 8.99
N GLU A 36 13.43 -6.20 9.01
CA GLU A 36 11.99 -6.47 8.92
C GLU A 36 11.48 -6.48 7.47
N LEU A 37 12.33 -6.06 6.51
CA LEU A 37 11.98 -6.05 5.11
C LEU A 37 12.02 -7.46 4.53
N ASP A 38 10.92 -7.91 3.94
CA ASP A 38 10.79 -9.15 3.17
C ASP A 38 9.80 -8.95 2.03
N ALA A 39 10.30 -9.03 0.80
CA ALA A 39 9.48 -8.85 -0.40
C ALA A 39 8.35 -9.87 -0.51
N GLY A 40 8.62 -11.15 -0.16
CA GLY A 40 7.62 -12.21 -0.19
C GLY A 40 6.50 -11.96 0.82
N LEU A 41 6.87 -11.58 2.05
CA LEU A 41 5.90 -11.26 3.11
C LEU A 41 5.07 -10.02 2.75
N LEU A 42 5.69 -9.00 2.15
CA LEU A 42 4.98 -7.80 1.70
C LEU A 42 3.91 -8.16 0.67
N ILE A 43 4.30 -8.89 -0.40
CA ILE A 43 3.37 -9.28 -1.46
C ILE A 43 2.32 -10.26 -0.93
N TRP A 44 2.67 -11.14 0.01
CA TRP A 44 1.69 -12.00 0.67
C TRP A 44 0.65 -11.20 1.48
N ARG A 45 1.06 -10.13 2.18
CA ARG A 45 0.12 -9.23 2.87
C ARG A 45 -0.78 -8.48 1.89
N ILE A 46 -0.23 -8.03 0.76
CA ILE A 46 -1.01 -7.40 -0.33
C ILE A 46 -2.00 -8.40 -0.90
N HIS A 47 -1.57 -9.63 -1.18
CA HIS A 47 -2.41 -10.72 -1.69
C HIS A 47 -3.66 -10.95 -0.83
N GLN A 48 -3.52 -10.94 0.50
CA GLN A 48 -4.64 -11.12 1.43
C GLN A 48 -5.64 -9.95 1.41
N ARG A 49 -5.27 -8.85 0.79
CA ARG A 49 -6.03 -7.61 0.75
C ARG A 49 -6.31 -7.14 -0.68
N ILE A 50 -6.53 -8.09 -1.57
CA ILE A 50 -6.95 -7.80 -2.95
C ILE A 50 -8.46 -7.57 -2.99
N ASN A 51 -8.87 -6.48 -3.62
CA ASN A 51 -10.26 -6.24 -3.97
C ASN A 51 -10.61 -7.04 -5.23
N ARG A 52 -11.15 -8.23 -5.01
CA ARG A 52 -11.46 -9.18 -6.09
C ARG A 52 -12.54 -8.68 -7.06
N GLU A 53 -13.41 -7.79 -6.61
CA GLU A 53 -14.49 -7.23 -7.45
C GLU A 53 -13.97 -6.29 -8.54
N LEU A 54 -12.75 -5.77 -8.37
CA LEU A 54 -12.11 -4.85 -9.31
C LEU A 54 -11.07 -5.52 -10.20
N LEU A 55 -10.85 -6.82 -10.03
CA LEU A 55 -9.89 -7.56 -10.85
C LEU A 55 -10.41 -7.71 -12.30
N PRO A 56 -9.50 -7.77 -13.28
CA PRO A 56 -9.86 -8.15 -14.64
C PRO A 56 -10.48 -9.55 -14.70
N ASP A 57 -11.39 -9.78 -15.65
CA ASP A 57 -12.03 -11.10 -15.91
C ASP A 57 -11.08 -12.14 -16.52
N ARG A 58 -9.78 -11.84 -16.60
CA ARG A 58 -8.73 -12.70 -17.11
C ARG A 58 -7.58 -12.80 -16.14
N ARG A 59 -6.77 -13.86 -16.29
CA ARG A 59 -5.49 -13.92 -15.59
C ARG A 59 -4.68 -12.66 -15.89
N THR A 60 -4.14 -12.06 -14.84
CA THR A 60 -3.24 -10.92 -14.90
C THR A 60 -2.04 -11.21 -14.02
N VAL A 61 -0.85 -11.10 -14.56
CA VAL A 61 0.41 -11.36 -13.86
C VAL A 61 1.08 -10.03 -13.55
N VAL A 62 1.29 -9.75 -12.26
CA VAL A 62 2.03 -8.58 -11.81
C VAL A 62 3.36 -9.05 -11.22
N GLU A 63 4.46 -8.69 -11.86
CA GLU A 63 5.80 -8.87 -11.33
C GLU A 63 6.18 -7.66 -10.48
N PHE A 64 6.69 -7.89 -9.29
CA PHE A 64 7.31 -6.88 -8.46
C PHE A 64 8.82 -7.11 -8.49
N ASP A 65 9.56 -6.19 -9.09
CA ASP A 65 11.02 -6.21 -9.17
C ASP A 65 11.56 -5.21 -8.13
N PHE A 66 11.79 -5.70 -6.93
CA PHE A 66 12.28 -4.89 -5.83
C PHE A 66 13.80 -4.80 -5.81
N SER A 67 14.31 -3.58 -5.78
CA SER A 67 15.71 -3.25 -5.52
C SER A 67 15.99 -3.03 -4.03
N GLY A 68 17.25 -2.73 -3.70
CA GLY A 68 17.71 -2.47 -2.34
C GLY A 68 18.04 -3.73 -1.53
N PRO A 69 18.44 -3.56 -0.26
CA PRO A 69 18.70 -4.68 0.64
C PRO A 69 17.49 -5.59 0.72
N ARG A 70 17.70 -6.92 0.57
CA ARG A 70 16.64 -7.93 0.52
C ARG A 70 15.62 -7.78 -0.61
N GLY A 71 15.87 -6.88 -1.56
CA GLY A 71 15.10 -6.77 -2.79
C GLY A 71 15.17 -8.07 -3.59
N ARG A 72 14.06 -8.48 -4.19
CA ARG A 72 13.95 -9.63 -5.09
C ARG A 72 12.69 -9.53 -5.92
N ARG A 73 12.60 -10.37 -6.92
CA ARG A 73 11.37 -10.50 -7.70
C ARG A 73 10.35 -11.39 -6.99
N VAL A 74 9.10 -10.97 -7.03
CA VAL A 74 7.94 -11.71 -6.53
C VAL A 74 6.78 -11.46 -7.49
N TRP A 75 5.99 -12.49 -7.77
CA TRP A 75 4.86 -12.40 -8.69
C TRP A 75 3.54 -12.54 -7.96
N LEU A 76 2.58 -11.75 -8.38
CA LEU A 76 1.19 -11.85 -7.96
C LEU A 76 0.35 -12.26 -9.17
N LEU A 77 -0.24 -13.44 -9.10
CA LEU A 77 -1.17 -13.94 -10.11
C LEU A 77 -2.59 -13.59 -9.67
N LEU A 78 -3.24 -12.78 -10.47
CA LEU A 78 -4.60 -12.33 -10.24
C LEU A 78 -5.52 -13.08 -11.22
N GLU A 79 -6.36 -13.94 -10.70
CA GLU A 79 -7.40 -14.61 -11.44
C GLU A 79 -8.77 -14.34 -10.81
N PRO A 80 -9.89 -14.37 -11.55
CA PRO A 80 -11.21 -14.05 -11.01
C PRO A 80 -11.62 -14.90 -9.80
N ARG A 81 -11.13 -16.13 -9.73
CA ARG A 81 -11.46 -17.09 -8.66
C ARG A 81 -10.37 -17.25 -7.63
N GLU A 82 -9.13 -16.97 -7.99
CA GLU A 82 -7.96 -17.23 -7.15
C GLU A 82 -6.92 -16.14 -7.33
N VAL A 83 -6.26 -15.79 -6.24
CA VAL A 83 -5.08 -14.93 -6.25
C VAL A 83 -3.96 -15.70 -5.60
N SER A 84 -2.77 -15.71 -6.20
CA SER A 84 -1.62 -16.47 -5.70
C SER A 84 -0.36 -15.63 -5.71
N VAL A 85 0.55 -15.93 -4.80
CA VAL A 85 1.89 -15.33 -4.73
C VAL A 85 2.92 -16.38 -5.14
N CYS A 86 3.80 -16.02 -6.07
CA CYS A 86 4.91 -16.84 -6.51
C CYS A 86 6.24 -16.15 -6.18
N VAL A 87 7.17 -16.88 -5.57
CA VAL A 87 8.53 -16.40 -5.28
C VAL A 87 9.55 -16.88 -6.34
N THR A 88 9.07 -17.64 -7.31
CA THR A 88 9.78 -18.06 -8.52
C THR A 88 8.93 -17.71 -9.73
N PRO A 89 9.53 -17.52 -10.92
CA PRO A 89 8.78 -17.20 -12.14
C PRO A 89 7.64 -18.20 -12.37
N PRO A 90 6.39 -17.71 -12.55
CA PRO A 90 5.21 -18.59 -12.65
C PRO A 90 5.05 -19.28 -14.01
N GLY A 91 5.96 -19.03 -14.96
CA GLY A 91 5.89 -19.59 -16.32
C GLY A 91 4.95 -18.84 -17.25
N PHE A 92 4.53 -17.65 -16.89
CA PHE A 92 3.73 -16.71 -17.68
C PHE A 92 4.46 -15.38 -17.79
N ASP A 93 4.32 -14.71 -18.91
CA ASP A 93 4.80 -13.34 -19.08
C ASP A 93 4.06 -12.38 -18.15
N ALA A 94 4.77 -11.39 -17.63
CA ALA A 94 4.17 -10.36 -16.80
C ALA A 94 3.33 -9.40 -17.66
N ASP A 95 2.08 -9.14 -17.24
CA ASP A 95 1.24 -8.09 -17.82
C ASP A 95 1.64 -6.70 -17.32
N LEU A 96 2.13 -6.65 -16.08
CA LEU A 96 2.67 -5.46 -15.42
C LEU A 96 3.96 -5.82 -14.68
N ILE A 97 4.94 -4.91 -14.70
CA ILE A 97 6.14 -4.97 -13.89
C ILE A 97 6.19 -3.72 -13.03
N VAL A 98 6.30 -3.89 -11.73
CA VAL A 98 6.42 -2.82 -10.75
C VAL A 98 7.86 -2.77 -10.25
N HIS A 99 8.59 -1.71 -10.60
CA HIS A 99 9.94 -1.44 -10.12
C HIS A 99 9.90 -0.47 -8.95
N ALA A 100 10.50 -0.84 -7.84
CA ALA A 100 10.63 0.02 -6.67
C ALA A 100 11.77 -0.44 -5.74
N ASP A 101 12.28 0.46 -4.93
CA ASP A 101 13.03 0.05 -3.74
C ASP A 101 12.10 -0.61 -2.73
N LEU A 102 12.52 -1.72 -2.12
CA LEU A 102 11.69 -2.50 -1.21
C LEU A 102 11.26 -1.69 0.03
N ALA A 103 12.18 -0.95 0.64
CA ALA A 103 11.89 -0.15 1.83
C ALA A 103 10.91 0.98 1.48
N LEU A 104 11.11 1.62 0.33
CA LEU A 104 10.20 2.64 -0.17
C LEU A 104 8.79 2.07 -0.40
N PHE A 105 8.68 0.91 -1.04
CA PHE A 105 7.38 0.30 -1.32
C PHE A 105 6.67 -0.16 -0.04
N TYR A 106 7.41 -0.58 1.00
CA TYR A 106 6.86 -0.78 2.34
C TYR A 106 6.24 0.51 2.91
N ARG A 107 6.91 1.67 2.73
CA ARG A 107 6.38 2.97 3.17
C ARG A 107 5.10 3.35 2.40
N VAL A 108 5.04 3.03 1.10
CA VAL A 108 3.81 3.19 0.29
C VAL A 108 2.70 2.28 0.83
N TRP A 109 3.01 1.00 1.07
CA TRP A 109 2.05 0.04 1.62
C TRP A 109 1.51 0.48 2.99
N LEU A 110 2.37 0.97 3.87
CA LEU A 110 2.00 1.42 5.22
C LEU A 110 1.30 2.80 5.22
N GLY A 111 1.34 3.54 4.13
CA GLY A 111 0.66 4.83 3.99
C GLY A 111 1.50 6.06 4.36
N HIS A 112 2.83 5.90 4.57
CA HIS A 112 3.76 7.02 4.75
C HIS A 112 3.98 7.80 3.44
N ILE A 113 3.83 7.12 2.30
CA ILE A 113 3.94 7.72 0.97
C ILE A 113 2.67 7.38 0.21
N GLU A 114 2.04 8.39 -0.39
CA GLU A 114 0.92 8.15 -1.28
C GLU A 114 1.41 7.50 -2.58
N TYR A 115 0.73 6.45 -3.05
CA TYR A 115 1.11 5.71 -4.26
C TYR A 115 1.26 6.63 -5.48
N ASP A 116 0.31 7.53 -5.69
CA ASP A 116 0.34 8.47 -6.82
C ASP A 116 1.52 9.46 -6.72
N ALA A 117 1.94 9.82 -5.51
CA ALA A 117 3.13 10.63 -5.30
C ALA A 117 4.40 9.85 -5.66
N ALA A 118 4.49 8.58 -5.26
CA ALA A 118 5.61 7.71 -5.59
C ALA A 118 5.74 7.47 -7.12
N ILE A 119 4.62 7.32 -7.82
CA ILE A 119 4.60 7.25 -9.29
C ILE A 119 5.08 8.57 -9.93
N ARG A 120 4.55 9.72 -9.48
CA ARG A 120 4.92 11.02 -10.04
C ARG A 120 6.39 11.37 -9.87
N CYS A 121 7.00 10.99 -8.75
CA CYS A 121 8.43 11.24 -8.51
C CYS A 121 9.34 10.14 -9.08
N GLY A 122 8.78 9.10 -9.71
CA GLY A 122 9.53 8.01 -10.32
C GLY A 122 10.10 6.99 -9.33
N SER A 123 9.76 7.09 -8.04
CA SER A 123 10.21 6.13 -7.02
C SER A 123 9.52 4.77 -7.13
N VAL A 124 8.33 4.73 -7.72
CA VAL A 124 7.65 3.53 -8.18
C VAL A 124 7.40 3.70 -9.66
N GLN A 125 7.80 2.72 -10.45
CA GLN A 125 7.59 2.70 -11.89
C GLN A 125 6.77 1.47 -12.25
N VAL A 126 5.84 1.61 -13.18
CA VAL A 126 4.98 0.50 -13.63
C VAL A 126 5.09 0.40 -15.14
N GLU A 127 5.61 -0.71 -15.60
CA GLU A 127 5.69 -1.05 -17.02
C GLU A 127 4.57 -2.02 -17.40
N GLY A 128 4.13 -2.00 -18.65
CA GLY A 128 3.10 -2.86 -19.21
C GLY A 128 1.91 -2.12 -19.78
N LEU A 129 0.74 -2.75 -19.82
CA LEU A 129 -0.46 -2.17 -20.43
C LEU A 129 -0.96 -0.97 -19.62
N PRO A 130 -1.04 0.26 -20.20
CA PRO A 130 -1.41 1.47 -19.47
C PRO A 130 -2.77 1.39 -18.78
N ALA A 131 -3.73 0.68 -19.38
CA ALA A 131 -5.05 0.48 -18.80
C ALA A 131 -5.00 -0.33 -17.51
N LEU A 132 -4.16 -1.36 -17.43
CA LEU A 132 -3.95 -2.17 -16.23
C LEU A 132 -3.13 -1.40 -15.19
N ALA A 133 -2.07 -0.71 -15.60
CA ALA A 133 -1.24 0.11 -14.70
C ALA A 133 -2.06 1.15 -13.94
N LYS A 134 -3.00 1.81 -14.63
CA LYS A 134 -3.94 2.76 -14.00
C LYS A 134 -4.90 2.11 -13.01
N GLN A 135 -5.23 0.84 -13.18
CA GLN A 135 -6.14 0.12 -12.29
C GLN A 135 -5.42 -0.53 -11.11
N LEU A 136 -4.13 -0.81 -11.23
CA LEU A 136 -3.32 -1.54 -10.24
C LEU A 136 -3.53 -1.05 -8.78
N PRO A 137 -3.46 0.26 -8.45
CA PRO A 137 -3.63 0.72 -7.07
C PRO A 137 -5.03 0.49 -6.52
N ARG A 138 -6.04 0.33 -7.38
CA ARG A 138 -7.43 0.08 -6.99
C ARG A 138 -7.68 -1.38 -6.61
N TRP A 139 -6.81 -2.29 -7.06
CA TRP A 139 -6.89 -3.70 -6.70
C TRP A 139 -6.41 -3.95 -5.28
N PHE A 140 -5.61 -3.02 -4.69
CA PHE A 140 -5.05 -3.17 -3.35
C PHE A 140 -5.91 -2.46 -2.31
N MET A 141 -6.38 -3.21 -1.31
CA MET A 141 -6.92 -2.63 -0.09
C MET A 141 -5.76 -2.37 0.88
N TRP A 142 -4.98 -1.35 0.63
CA TRP A 142 -3.75 -0.97 1.34
C TRP A 142 -3.69 -1.41 2.81
N SER A 143 -2.58 -1.25 3.50
CA SER A 143 -2.45 -1.63 4.90
C SER A 143 -3.58 -1.08 5.76
N PRO A 144 -4.17 -1.86 6.68
CA PRO A 144 -5.17 -1.34 7.62
C PRO A 144 -4.62 -0.22 8.51
N MET A 145 -3.29 -0.14 8.66
CA MET A 145 -2.62 0.93 9.40
C MET A 145 -2.48 2.22 8.60
N ALA A 146 -2.55 2.17 7.26
CA ALA A 146 -2.29 3.30 6.39
C ALA A 146 -3.16 4.54 6.71
N ARG A 147 -4.42 4.36 7.10
CA ARG A 147 -5.29 5.47 7.51
C ARG A 147 -4.74 6.20 8.74
N PHE A 148 -4.28 5.48 9.75
CA PHE A 148 -3.75 6.06 11.00
C PHE A 148 -2.40 6.73 10.78
N VAL A 149 -1.55 6.15 9.90
CA VAL A 149 -0.28 6.75 9.50
C VAL A 149 -0.53 8.09 8.82
N ARG A 150 -1.43 8.15 7.83
CA ARG A 150 -1.78 9.40 7.14
C ARG A 150 -2.40 10.45 8.06
N GLU A 151 -3.27 10.04 8.98
CA GLU A 151 -3.87 10.95 9.97
C GLU A 151 -2.79 11.56 10.87
N ARG A 152 -1.83 10.73 11.33
CA ARG A 152 -0.69 11.21 12.12
C ARG A 152 0.17 12.19 11.34
N GLU A 153 0.53 11.87 10.10
CA GLU A 153 1.38 12.73 9.27
C GLU A 153 0.71 14.07 8.95
N ARG A 154 -0.60 14.06 8.68
CA ARG A 154 -1.37 15.31 8.52
C ARG A 154 -1.38 16.15 9.79
N ALA A 155 -1.48 15.53 10.96
CA ALA A 155 -1.44 16.24 12.24
C ALA A 155 -0.06 16.80 12.58
N LEU A 156 1.01 16.24 12.02
CA LEU A 156 2.40 16.69 12.19
C LEU A 156 2.85 17.66 11.09
N ALA A 157 2.11 17.76 9.98
CA ALA A 157 2.43 18.72 8.93
C ALA A 157 2.31 20.15 9.49
N PRO A 158 3.32 21.02 9.29
CA PRO A 158 3.23 22.40 9.73
C PRO A 158 2.01 23.06 9.07
N VAL A 159 1.21 23.75 9.89
CA VAL A 159 0.16 24.62 9.37
C VAL A 159 0.88 25.66 8.50
N SER A 160 0.71 25.54 7.18
CA SER A 160 1.22 26.55 6.25
C SER A 160 0.54 27.86 6.63
N ASP A 161 1.32 28.79 7.19
CA ASP A 161 0.86 30.10 7.57
C ASP A 161 0.22 30.79 6.36
N ALA A 162 -1.10 30.76 6.31
CA ALA A 162 -1.91 31.60 5.45
C ALA A 162 -1.95 33.02 6.04
N PHE A 163 -0.77 33.62 6.30
CA PHE A 163 -0.63 35.04 6.53
C PHE A 163 0.02 35.64 5.30
N GLY A 164 -0.84 36.11 4.40
CA GLY A 164 -0.42 37.05 3.37
C GLY A 164 0.12 38.32 4.02
N PRO A 165 1.10 38.99 3.40
CA PRO A 165 1.62 40.26 3.91
C PRO A 165 0.51 41.29 3.98
N ASP A 166 0.30 41.84 5.15
CA ASP A 166 -0.57 42.99 5.44
C ASP A 166 -0.11 44.20 4.59
N GLU A 167 -0.82 44.47 3.51
CA GLU A 167 -0.75 45.74 2.78
C GLU A 167 -1.37 46.83 3.65
N ARG A 168 -0.61 47.32 4.63
CA ARG A 168 -0.90 48.61 5.28
C ARG A 168 0.35 49.48 5.30
N ARG A 169 0.57 50.18 4.20
CA ARG A 169 1.19 51.52 4.16
C ARG A 169 0.79 52.24 2.88
N ALA A 170 -0.28 53.00 2.96
CA ALA A 170 -0.44 54.21 2.17
C ALA A 170 -1.27 55.16 3.00
N GLY A 171 -0.67 56.28 3.43
CA GLY A 171 -1.25 57.39 4.15
C GLY A 171 -0.19 58.34 4.59
#